data_8b45e345b9f978321c42564feb74c426
#
_entry.id   8b45e345b9f978321c42564feb74c426
#
_cell.length_a   1.000
_cell.length_b   1.000
_cell.length_c   1.000
_cell.angle_alpha   90.00
_cell.angle_beta   90.00
_cell.angle_gamma   90.00
#
_symmetry.space_group_name_H-M   'P 1'
#
loop_
_entity.id
_entity.type
_entity.pdbx_description
1 polymer ?
#
loop_
_entity_poly.entity_id
_entity_poly.type
_entity_poly.pdbx_seq_one_letter_code
_entity_poly.pdbx_strand_id
1 'polypeptide(L)'
;MFQFKQLGLFIVILSFGFLWGQDSPKKLLVYTKNGKGYVHDNIATSVATIEKICQELGVETLVSNDPSIFDSSQLESFDAIFFSNTNNEIFDTETQRESFKAFCQSGKGFGAFHSASGSERQWPWYWALLGGKFIRHAPFQEFSIKVIDPNHPATKNLPSTFTVKDECYYLVEMNPDIHVLLAADMTTVEDPKKDEYPANIYYNSFPISWSHQFDGGIQWYSSLGHSIEAYALPLYQKHLKGGIQYILSLEN
;
A
#
# COMPACT_ATOMS: atom_id res chain seq x y z
N MET A 1 25.75 -32.14 76.78
CA MET A 1 25.86 -32.68 75.41
C MET A 1 24.63 -32.23 74.64
N PHE A 2 24.71 -31.04 73.99
CA PHE A 2 23.59 -30.44 73.25
C PHE A 2 23.73 -30.82 71.81
N GLN A 3 22.70 -31.50 71.26
CA GLN A 3 22.60 -31.77 69.81
C GLN A 3 21.93 -30.60 69.13
N PHE A 4 22.62 -29.94 68.15
CA PHE A 4 22.06 -28.98 67.22
C PHE A 4 21.40 -29.74 66.05
N LYS A 5 20.06 -29.61 65.92
CA LYS A 5 19.35 -30.02 64.70
C LYS A 5 19.51 -28.93 63.63
N GLN A 6 20.21 -29.27 62.56
CA GLN A 6 20.22 -28.40 61.34
C GLN A 6 18.88 -28.49 60.65
N LEU A 7 18.22 -27.34 60.51
CA LEU A 7 17.01 -27.18 59.75
C LEU A 7 17.40 -26.77 58.32
N GLY A 8 17.29 -27.69 57.36
CA GLY A 8 17.54 -27.39 55.94
C GLY A 8 16.42 -26.55 55.35
N LEU A 9 16.72 -25.34 54.89
CA LEU A 9 15.81 -24.47 54.17
C LEU A 9 15.78 -24.87 52.70
N PHE A 10 14.71 -25.49 52.22
CA PHE A 10 14.46 -25.75 50.79
C PHE A 10 13.91 -24.50 50.15
N ILE A 11 14.74 -23.80 49.34
CA ILE A 11 14.29 -22.70 48.48
C ILE A 11 13.72 -23.31 47.18
N VAL A 12 12.41 -23.30 47.02
CA VAL A 12 11.74 -23.63 45.75
C VAL A 12 11.80 -22.41 44.85
N ILE A 13 12.68 -22.42 43.85
CA ILE A 13 12.72 -21.41 42.80
C ILE A 13 11.60 -21.73 41.82
N LEU A 14 10.47 -21.00 41.92
CA LEU A 14 9.42 -20.96 40.90
C LEU A 14 9.92 -20.13 39.71
N SER A 15 10.44 -20.79 38.69
CA SER A 15 10.71 -20.16 37.40
C SER A 15 9.39 -19.86 36.70
N PHE A 16 8.93 -18.60 36.76
CA PHE A 16 7.88 -18.09 35.85
C PHE A 16 8.48 -18.02 34.47
N GLY A 17 8.23 -19.01 33.64
CA GLY A 17 8.46 -18.92 32.22
C GLY A 17 7.48 -17.88 31.64
N PHE A 18 7.99 -16.70 31.23
CA PHE A 18 7.25 -15.80 30.36
C PHE A 18 7.07 -16.52 29.03
N LEU A 19 5.87 -17.07 28.78
CA LEU A 19 5.41 -17.41 27.44
C LEU A 19 5.22 -16.09 26.72
N TRP A 20 6.22 -15.69 25.95
CA TRP A 20 6.03 -14.68 24.90
C TRP A 20 5.05 -15.31 23.91
N GLY A 21 3.82 -14.89 23.94
CA GLY A 21 2.88 -15.21 22.86
C GLY A 21 3.51 -14.69 21.56
N GLN A 22 3.91 -15.57 20.66
CA GLN A 22 4.22 -15.17 19.30
C GLN A 22 2.88 -14.70 18.72
N ASP A 23 2.75 -13.40 18.45
CA ASP A 23 1.64 -12.89 17.68
C ASP A 23 1.59 -13.65 16.34
N SER A 24 0.40 -14.04 15.93
CA SER A 24 0.23 -14.71 14.65
C SER A 24 0.76 -13.79 13.54
N PRO A 25 1.42 -14.34 12.49
CA PRO A 25 1.92 -13.52 11.39
C PRO A 25 0.79 -12.70 10.77
N LYS A 26 1.09 -11.46 10.43
CA LYS A 26 0.17 -10.58 9.70
C LYS A 26 -0.17 -11.18 8.35
N LYS A 27 -1.39 -10.91 7.84
CA LYS A 27 -1.89 -11.45 6.58
C LYS A 27 -2.27 -10.33 5.62
N LEU A 28 -1.76 -10.42 4.40
CA LEU A 28 -2.03 -9.47 3.31
C LEU A 28 -2.79 -10.17 2.18
N LEU A 29 -3.96 -9.64 1.81
CA LEU A 29 -4.61 -9.99 0.55
C LEU A 29 -4.03 -9.14 -0.57
N VAL A 30 -3.41 -9.76 -1.57
CA VAL A 30 -2.97 -9.09 -2.81
C VAL A 30 -4.02 -9.32 -3.88
N TYR A 31 -4.74 -8.27 -4.24
CA TYR A 31 -5.85 -8.34 -5.19
C TYR A 31 -5.47 -7.76 -6.54
N THR A 32 -5.77 -8.49 -7.63
CA THR A 32 -5.27 -8.18 -8.98
C THR A 32 -6.35 -8.19 -10.06
N LYS A 33 -7.64 -8.19 -9.71
CA LYS A 33 -8.71 -8.19 -10.70
C LYS A 33 -8.70 -6.91 -11.54
N ASN A 34 -8.92 -7.10 -12.84
CA ASN A 34 -9.14 -6.03 -13.80
C ASN A 34 -10.50 -6.22 -14.46
N GLY A 35 -11.24 -5.14 -14.62
CA GLY A 35 -12.46 -5.10 -15.41
C GLY A 35 -12.16 -5.05 -16.91
N LYS A 36 -13.20 -4.76 -17.70
CA LYS A 36 -13.06 -4.65 -19.16
C LYS A 36 -12.24 -3.43 -19.54
N GLY A 37 -11.12 -3.63 -20.24
CA GLY A 37 -10.25 -2.55 -20.73
C GLY A 37 -8.79 -2.92 -20.70
N TYR A 38 -7.93 -1.94 -20.42
CA TYR A 38 -6.48 -2.14 -20.37
C TYR A 38 -6.08 -2.93 -19.13
N VAL A 39 -5.25 -3.94 -19.33
CA VAL A 39 -4.64 -4.77 -18.29
C VAL A 39 -3.13 -4.67 -18.42
N HIS A 40 -2.45 -4.33 -17.34
CA HIS A 40 -0.98 -4.20 -17.32
C HIS A 40 -0.30 -5.56 -17.41
N ASP A 41 0.77 -5.64 -18.18
CA ASP A 41 1.60 -6.86 -18.32
C ASP A 41 2.53 -7.09 -17.12
N ASN A 42 2.68 -6.10 -16.26
CA ASN A 42 3.52 -6.13 -15.07
C ASN A 42 2.90 -6.87 -13.87
N ILE A 43 1.63 -7.28 -13.92
CA ILE A 43 0.90 -7.84 -12.76
C ILE A 43 1.65 -9.02 -12.14
N ALA A 44 2.12 -9.97 -12.94
CA ALA A 44 2.86 -11.12 -12.43
C ALA A 44 4.15 -10.72 -11.69
N THR A 45 4.90 -9.75 -12.23
CA THR A 45 6.14 -9.25 -11.62
C THR A 45 5.86 -8.45 -10.35
N SER A 46 4.79 -7.66 -10.35
CA SER A 46 4.38 -6.89 -9.17
C SER A 46 3.98 -7.81 -8.02
N VAL A 47 3.20 -8.85 -8.30
CA VAL A 47 2.81 -9.87 -7.32
C VAL A 47 4.04 -10.56 -6.73
N ALA A 48 4.94 -11.07 -7.59
CA ALA A 48 6.17 -11.74 -7.13
C ALA A 48 7.04 -10.83 -6.25
N THR A 49 7.07 -9.52 -6.56
CA THR A 49 7.81 -8.54 -5.76
C THR A 49 7.14 -8.32 -4.40
N ILE A 50 5.81 -8.21 -4.35
CA ILE A 50 5.06 -8.07 -3.10
C ILE A 50 5.24 -9.32 -2.23
N GLU A 51 5.09 -10.52 -2.80
CA GLU A 51 5.27 -11.78 -2.07
C GLU A 51 6.67 -11.91 -1.48
N LYS A 52 7.71 -11.54 -2.25
CA LYS A 52 9.10 -11.51 -1.76
C LYS A 52 9.26 -10.53 -0.59
N ILE A 53 8.71 -9.31 -0.69
CA ILE A 53 8.77 -8.31 0.38
C ILE A 53 8.03 -8.82 1.62
N CYS A 54 6.85 -9.40 1.45
CA CYS A 54 6.07 -9.97 2.55
C CYS A 54 6.80 -11.13 3.23
N GLN A 55 7.45 -12.01 2.46
CA GLN A 55 8.29 -13.07 3.01
C GLN A 55 9.43 -12.51 3.88
N GLU A 56 10.12 -11.45 3.41
CA GLU A 56 11.16 -10.77 4.19
C GLU A 56 10.63 -10.13 5.48
N LEU A 57 9.35 -9.73 5.50
CA LEU A 57 8.69 -9.11 6.65
C LEU A 57 8.00 -10.13 7.58
N GLY A 58 8.00 -11.42 7.23
CA GLY A 58 7.26 -12.45 7.99
C GLY A 58 5.74 -12.33 7.86
N VAL A 59 5.25 -11.79 6.73
CA VAL A 59 3.83 -11.58 6.43
C VAL A 59 3.33 -12.70 5.53
N GLU A 60 2.19 -13.32 5.88
CA GLU A 60 1.50 -14.28 5.03
C GLU A 60 0.74 -13.54 3.91
N THR A 61 0.81 -14.07 2.68
CA THR A 61 0.10 -13.50 1.53
C THR A 61 -0.90 -14.47 0.95
N LEU A 62 -2.05 -13.93 0.51
CA LEU A 62 -2.96 -14.58 -0.41
C LEU A 62 -3.11 -13.71 -1.64
N VAL A 63 -2.88 -14.28 -2.83
CA VAL A 63 -3.09 -13.58 -4.11
C VAL A 63 -4.42 -14.02 -4.70
N SER A 64 -5.27 -13.09 -5.11
CA SER A 64 -6.55 -13.38 -5.76
C SER A 64 -6.88 -12.36 -6.85
N ASN A 65 -7.50 -12.84 -7.92
CA ASN A 65 -8.21 -12.03 -8.90
C ASN A 65 -9.72 -12.35 -8.93
N ASP A 66 -10.19 -13.18 -8.00
CA ASP A 66 -11.58 -13.58 -7.85
C ASP A 66 -12.27 -12.66 -6.83
N PRO A 67 -13.29 -11.88 -7.22
CA PRO A 67 -14.00 -10.97 -6.32
C PRO A 67 -14.85 -11.69 -5.28
N SER A 68 -15.10 -13.00 -5.42
CA SER A 68 -15.81 -13.79 -4.40
C SER A 68 -15.10 -13.84 -3.06
N ILE A 69 -13.79 -13.48 -3.02
CA ILE A 69 -13.04 -13.32 -1.76
C ILE A 69 -13.70 -12.29 -0.83
N PHE A 70 -14.37 -11.27 -1.40
CA PHE A 70 -15.09 -10.24 -0.64
C PHE A 70 -16.46 -10.70 -0.12
N ASP A 71 -16.98 -11.82 -0.61
CA ASP A 71 -18.20 -12.47 -0.10
C ASP A 71 -17.86 -13.50 1.00
N SER A 72 -16.57 -13.78 1.20
CA SER A 72 -16.08 -14.83 2.10
C SER A 72 -15.81 -14.31 3.50
N SER A 73 -16.14 -15.08 4.53
CA SER A 73 -15.72 -14.82 5.90
C SER A 73 -14.18 -14.81 6.08
N GLN A 74 -13.43 -15.36 5.12
CA GLN A 74 -11.97 -15.31 5.10
C GLN A 74 -11.45 -13.87 5.02
N LEU A 75 -12.23 -12.93 4.46
CA LEU A 75 -11.84 -11.51 4.36
C LEU A 75 -11.47 -10.93 5.72
N GLU A 76 -12.18 -11.33 6.78
CA GLU A 76 -11.92 -10.86 8.15
C GLU A 76 -10.56 -11.30 8.70
N SER A 77 -9.96 -12.36 8.16
CA SER A 77 -8.68 -12.90 8.60
C SER A 77 -7.47 -12.08 8.12
N PHE A 78 -7.63 -11.19 7.13
CA PHE A 78 -6.54 -10.33 6.66
C PHE A 78 -6.40 -9.09 7.54
N ASP A 79 -5.15 -8.63 7.71
CA ASP A 79 -4.81 -7.38 8.39
C ASP A 79 -4.81 -6.18 7.44
N ALA A 80 -4.52 -6.43 6.15
CA ALA A 80 -4.58 -5.42 5.11
C ALA A 80 -4.94 -6.04 3.75
N ILE A 81 -5.41 -5.19 2.83
CA ILE A 81 -5.63 -5.51 1.42
C ILE A 81 -4.74 -4.62 0.57
N PHE A 82 -4.13 -5.20 -0.46
CA PHE A 82 -3.29 -4.49 -1.41
C PHE A 82 -3.80 -4.67 -2.84
N PHE A 83 -4.22 -3.58 -3.49
CA PHE A 83 -4.62 -3.59 -4.91
C PHE A 83 -3.40 -3.38 -5.80
N SER A 84 -2.97 -4.47 -6.44
CA SER A 84 -1.81 -4.50 -7.32
C SER A 84 -2.23 -4.38 -8.77
N ASN A 85 -2.07 -3.19 -9.36
CA ASN A 85 -2.43 -2.89 -10.75
C ASN A 85 -3.87 -3.29 -11.14
N THR A 86 -4.80 -3.18 -10.20
CA THR A 86 -6.23 -3.31 -10.51
C THR A 86 -6.68 -2.17 -11.43
N ASN A 87 -7.72 -2.38 -12.24
CA ASN A 87 -8.26 -1.35 -13.12
C ASN A 87 -9.72 -1.62 -13.50
N ASN A 88 -10.49 -0.56 -13.78
CA ASN A 88 -11.90 -0.60 -14.17
C ASN A 88 -12.78 -1.29 -13.09
N GLU A 89 -13.77 -2.10 -13.48
CA GLU A 89 -14.70 -2.76 -12.55
C GLU A 89 -14.01 -3.96 -11.88
N ILE A 90 -13.70 -3.83 -10.59
CA ILE A 90 -12.97 -4.85 -9.84
C ILE A 90 -13.85 -5.64 -8.87
N PHE A 91 -15.10 -5.24 -8.72
CA PHE A 91 -16.14 -5.96 -8.00
C PHE A 91 -17.28 -6.31 -8.96
N ASP A 92 -17.92 -7.46 -8.76
CA ASP A 92 -19.04 -7.91 -9.58
C ASP A 92 -20.39 -7.52 -8.97
N THR A 93 -20.44 -7.30 -7.67
CA THR A 93 -21.67 -7.02 -6.92
C THR A 93 -21.51 -5.85 -5.96
N GLU A 94 -22.62 -5.23 -5.58
CA GLU A 94 -22.64 -4.20 -4.54
C GLU A 94 -22.26 -4.78 -3.17
N THR A 95 -22.64 -6.03 -2.88
CA THR A 95 -22.25 -6.71 -1.64
C THR A 95 -20.73 -6.77 -1.48
N GLN A 96 -19.98 -7.06 -2.56
CA GLN A 96 -18.51 -7.08 -2.53
C GLN A 96 -17.93 -5.69 -2.25
N ARG A 97 -18.50 -4.62 -2.83
CA ARG A 97 -18.11 -3.23 -2.52
C ARG A 97 -18.34 -2.89 -1.05
N GLU A 98 -19.52 -3.22 -0.54
CA GLU A 98 -19.84 -2.96 0.88
C GLU A 98 -18.97 -3.78 1.84
N SER A 99 -18.62 -5.02 1.50
CA SER A 99 -17.69 -5.85 2.28
C SER A 99 -16.28 -5.24 2.30
N PHE A 100 -15.77 -4.79 1.16
CA PHE A 100 -14.48 -4.07 1.09
C PHE A 100 -14.52 -2.78 1.92
N LYS A 101 -15.59 -2.01 1.79
CA LYS A 101 -15.79 -0.79 2.57
C LYS A 101 -15.81 -1.07 4.07
N ALA A 102 -16.58 -2.06 4.51
CA ALA A 102 -16.64 -2.47 5.91
C ALA A 102 -15.26 -2.94 6.43
N PHE A 103 -14.49 -3.64 5.59
CA PHE A 103 -13.11 -4.03 5.91
C PHE A 103 -12.24 -2.80 6.21
N CYS A 104 -12.26 -1.78 5.34
CA CYS A 104 -11.51 -0.54 5.57
C CYS A 104 -12.01 0.19 6.83
N GLN A 105 -13.33 0.29 7.02
CA GLN A 105 -13.94 0.95 8.18
C GLN A 105 -13.64 0.26 9.52
N SER A 106 -13.24 -1.01 9.50
CA SER A 106 -12.83 -1.74 10.71
C SER A 106 -11.45 -1.35 11.25
N GLY A 107 -10.77 -0.37 10.63
CA GLY A 107 -9.45 0.10 11.04
C GLY A 107 -8.28 -0.62 10.38
N LYS A 108 -8.56 -1.54 9.46
CA LYS A 108 -7.55 -2.31 8.75
C LYS A 108 -6.87 -1.51 7.63
N GLY A 109 -5.73 -2.01 7.16
CA GLY A 109 -4.93 -1.32 6.16
C GLY A 109 -5.39 -1.54 4.74
N PHE A 110 -5.27 -0.49 3.92
CA PHE A 110 -5.46 -0.56 2.48
C PHE A 110 -4.24 0.03 1.76
N GLY A 111 -3.64 -0.74 0.87
CA GLY A 111 -2.56 -0.27 0.00
C GLY A 111 -2.92 -0.45 -1.46
N ALA A 112 -2.42 0.43 -2.31
CA ALA A 112 -2.63 0.30 -3.74
C ALA A 112 -1.53 1.00 -4.53
N PHE A 113 -1.29 0.56 -5.76
CA PHE A 113 -0.42 1.30 -6.64
C PHE A 113 -0.88 1.30 -8.10
N HIS A 114 -0.29 2.23 -8.83
CA HIS A 114 -0.41 2.48 -10.25
C HIS A 114 -1.88 2.53 -10.70
N SER A 115 -2.32 1.63 -11.57
CA SER A 115 -3.65 1.66 -12.18
C SER A 115 -4.81 1.45 -11.21
N ALA A 116 -4.55 1.12 -9.95
CA ALA A 116 -5.61 1.03 -8.95
C ALA A 116 -6.43 2.33 -8.82
N SER A 117 -5.85 3.50 -9.12
CA SER A 117 -6.57 4.78 -9.18
C SER A 117 -7.57 4.87 -10.35
N GLY A 118 -7.49 3.96 -11.31
CA GLY A 118 -8.43 3.78 -12.40
C GLY A 118 -9.52 2.75 -12.13
N SER A 119 -9.53 2.13 -10.95
CA SER A 119 -10.58 1.19 -10.55
C SER A 119 -11.84 1.92 -10.09
N GLU A 120 -13.00 1.25 -10.21
CA GLU A 120 -14.29 1.70 -9.65
C GLU A 120 -14.61 3.17 -9.98
N ARG A 121 -14.48 3.54 -11.26
CA ARG A 121 -14.57 4.93 -11.75
C ARG A 121 -15.91 5.62 -11.51
N GLN A 122 -16.91 4.91 -11.00
CA GLN A 122 -18.24 5.44 -10.66
C GLN A 122 -18.52 5.39 -9.15
N TRP A 123 -17.51 5.09 -8.33
CA TRP A 123 -17.67 4.95 -6.89
C TRP A 123 -16.90 6.04 -6.10
N PRO A 124 -17.55 7.18 -5.76
CA PRO A 124 -16.88 8.30 -5.09
C PRO A 124 -16.20 7.94 -3.78
N TRP A 125 -16.79 7.04 -3.00
CA TRP A 125 -16.18 6.57 -1.75
C TRP A 125 -14.79 5.94 -1.99
N TYR A 126 -14.65 5.14 -3.06
CA TYR A 126 -13.38 4.52 -3.43
C TYR A 126 -12.30 5.55 -3.78
N TRP A 127 -12.66 6.61 -4.52
CA TRP A 127 -11.70 7.66 -4.86
C TRP A 127 -11.27 8.45 -3.62
N ALA A 128 -12.19 8.70 -2.71
CA ALA A 128 -11.89 9.37 -1.45
C ALA A 128 -10.98 8.49 -0.57
N LEU A 129 -11.22 7.17 -0.51
CA LEU A 129 -10.34 6.20 0.16
C LEU A 129 -8.96 6.17 -0.48
N LEU A 130 -8.85 6.05 -1.81
CA LEU A 130 -7.56 5.96 -2.50
C LEU A 130 -6.80 7.29 -2.47
N GLY A 131 -7.52 8.41 -2.36
CA GLY A 131 -6.97 9.77 -2.32
C GLY A 131 -7.11 10.53 -3.63
N GLY A 132 -7.69 9.94 -4.68
CA GLY A 132 -7.95 10.58 -5.96
C GLY A 132 -8.39 9.61 -7.04
N LYS A 133 -8.90 10.16 -8.16
CA LYS A 133 -9.38 9.44 -9.32
C LYS A 133 -8.49 9.69 -10.53
N PHE A 134 -7.97 8.65 -11.16
CA PHE A 134 -7.18 8.73 -12.37
C PHE A 134 -7.99 9.29 -13.55
N ILE A 135 -7.39 10.18 -14.33
CA ILE A 135 -7.96 10.70 -15.57
C ILE A 135 -7.09 10.41 -16.79
N ARG A 136 -5.77 10.63 -16.69
CA ARG A 136 -4.80 10.41 -17.75
C ARG A 136 -3.37 10.40 -17.18
N HIS A 137 -2.39 10.18 -18.02
CA HIS A 137 -0.96 10.28 -17.69
C HIS A 137 -0.20 11.02 -18.80
N ALA A 138 0.99 11.55 -18.48
CA ALA A 138 1.98 11.98 -19.46
C ALA A 138 2.57 10.75 -20.20
N PRO A 139 3.20 10.93 -21.37
CA PRO A 139 3.93 9.83 -22.02
C PRO A 139 4.91 9.16 -21.06
N PHE A 140 5.11 7.84 -21.22
CA PHE A 140 6.12 7.07 -20.47
C PHE A 140 7.52 7.65 -20.71
N GLN A 141 8.18 8.16 -19.66
CA GLN A 141 9.40 8.94 -19.75
C GLN A 141 10.19 8.94 -18.47
N GLU A 142 11.41 9.48 -18.50
CA GLU A 142 12.16 9.83 -17.30
C GLU A 142 11.68 11.17 -16.74
N PHE A 143 11.48 11.23 -15.42
CA PHE A 143 11.20 12.48 -14.69
C PHE A 143 11.73 12.41 -13.27
N SER A 144 11.91 13.58 -12.67
CA SER A 144 12.43 13.70 -11.31
C SER A 144 11.32 13.63 -10.27
N ILE A 145 11.63 12.98 -9.15
CA ILE A 145 10.76 12.86 -7.97
C ILE A 145 11.43 13.59 -6.79
N LYS A 146 10.63 14.29 -6.02
CA LYS A 146 10.99 14.89 -4.74
C LYS A 146 10.37 14.09 -3.60
N VAL A 147 11.15 13.75 -2.59
CA VAL A 147 10.67 13.23 -1.31
C VAL A 147 10.16 14.39 -0.49
N ILE A 148 8.86 14.37 -0.15
CA ILE A 148 8.20 15.44 0.59
C ILE A 148 8.26 15.16 2.08
N ASP A 149 7.96 13.92 2.51
CA ASP A 149 8.18 13.49 3.89
C ASP A 149 9.27 12.40 3.92
N PRO A 150 10.48 12.71 4.43
CA PRO A 150 11.57 11.74 4.54
C PRO A 150 11.44 10.81 5.76
N ASN A 151 10.45 11.00 6.65
CA ASN A 151 10.31 10.25 7.89
C ASN A 151 9.32 9.08 7.79
N HIS A 152 8.46 9.09 6.77
CA HIS A 152 7.47 8.03 6.57
C HIS A 152 8.15 6.70 6.19
N PRO A 153 7.65 5.53 6.63
CA PRO A 153 8.22 4.22 6.28
C PRO A 153 8.50 4.04 4.79
N ALA A 154 7.58 4.48 3.92
CA ALA A 154 7.71 4.36 2.47
C ALA A 154 8.80 5.25 1.83
N THR A 155 9.35 6.22 2.56
CA THR A 155 10.30 7.21 2.02
C THR A 155 11.58 7.35 2.80
N LYS A 156 11.63 6.87 4.03
CA LYS A 156 12.72 7.08 5.00
C LYS A 156 14.11 6.65 4.50
N ASN A 157 14.19 5.75 3.56
CA ASN A 157 15.46 5.26 3.00
C ASN A 157 15.66 5.68 1.53
N LEU A 158 14.94 6.70 1.07
CA LEU A 158 15.08 7.26 -0.26
C LEU A 158 15.93 8.53 -0.22
N PRO A 159 16.68 8.85 -1.31
CA PRO A 159 17.34 10.15 -1.44
C PRO A 159 16.27 11.25 -1.56
N SER A 160 16.61 12.48 -1.18
CA SER A 160 15.68 13.64 -1.22
C SER A 160 15.09 13.90 -2.61
N THR A 161 15.85 13.53 -3.65
CA THR A 161 15.43 13.57 -5.07
C THR A 161 16.01 12.37 -5.81
N PHE A 162 15.26 11.83 -6.78
CA PHE A 162 15.73 10.76 -7.64
C PHE A 162 14.94 10.78 -8.96
N THR A 163 15.47 10.11 -9.99
CA THR A 163 14.82 9.99 -11.30
C THR A 163 14.20 8.61 -11.44
N VAL A 164 13.03 8.57 -12.06
CA VAL A 164 12.35 7.33 -12.47
C VAL A 164 12.01 7.39 -13.93
N LYS A 165 11.83 6.23 -14.54
CA LYS A 165 11.22 6.10 -15.86
C LYS A 165 9.86 5.43 -15.68
N ASP A 166 8.78 6.22 -15.80
CA ASP A 166 7.42 5.78 -15.52
C ASP A 166 6.41 6.68 -16.24
N GLU A 167 5.13 6.44 -16.01
CA GLU A 167 4.02 7.31 -16.39
C GLU A 167 3.73 8.28 -15.25
N CYS A 168 3.81 9.58 -15.51
CA CYS A 168 3.34 10.58 -14.55
C CYS A 168 1.80 10.65 -14.62
N TYR A 169 1.15 10.07 -13.62
CA TYR A 169 -0.31 10.04 -13.52
C TYR A 169 -0.88 11.38 -13.06
N TYR A 170 -2.00 11.77 -13.70
CA TYR A 170 -2.81 12.90 -13.25
C TYR A 170 -4.14 12.40 -12.70
N LEU A 171 -4.44 12.85 -11.48
CA LEU A 171 -5.64 12.50 -10.77
C LEU A 171 -6.48 13.76 -10.51
N VAL A 172 -7.80 13.58 -10.45
CA VAL A 172 -8.78 14.57 -10.00
C VAL A 172 -9.51 14.03 -8.76
N GLU A 173 -10.44 14.81 -8.23
CA GLU A 173 -11.16 14.46 -7.00
C GLU A 173 -10.19 14.10 -5.86
N MET A 174 -9.09 14.87 -5.78
CA MET A 174 -8.07 14.64 -4.77
C MET A 174 -8.64 14.89 -3.38
N ASN A 175 -8.47 13.89 -2.50
CA ASN A 175 -8.85 14.05 -1.10
C ASN A 175 -7.91 15.09 -0.46
N PRO A 176 -8.44 16.17 0.17
CA PRO A 176 -7.63 17.23 0.76
C PRO A 176 -6.79 16.77 1.97
N ASP A 177 -7.13 15.63 2.57
CA ASP A 177 -6.48 15.11 3.78
C ASP A 177 -5.32 14.15 3.47
N ILE A 178 -4.92 13.99 2.18
CA ILE A 178 -3.75 13.18 1.83
C ILE A 178 -2.47 13.79 2.40
N HIS A 179 -1.66 12.95 3.03
CA HIS A 179 -0.29 13.27 3.43
C HIS A 179 0.66 12.88 2.31
N VAL A 180 1.12 13.86 1.53
CA VAL A 180 1.98 13.63 0.36
C VAL A 180 3.35 13.14 0.79
N LEU A 181 3.80 12.03 0.22
CA LEU A 181 5.09 11.39 0.48
C LEU A 181 6.09 11.66 -0.64
N LEU A 182 5.64 11.50 -1.89
CA LEU A 182 6.43 11.74 -3.09
C LEU A 182 5.65 12.66 -4.04
N ALA A 183 6.38 13.54 -4.72
CA ALA A 183 5.81 14.39 -5.75
C ALA A 183 6.72 14.42 -7.00
N ALA A 184 6.12 14.39 -8.19
CA ALA A 184 6.82 14.63 -9.44
C ALA A 184 7.24 16.10 -9.54
N ASP A 185 8.46 16.35 -10.00
CA ASP A 185 8.88 17.68 -10.44
C ASP A 185 8.36 17.92 -11.87
N MET A 186 7.26 18.66 -11.96
CA MET A 186 6.57 18.92 -13.23
C MET A 186 7.40 19.72 -14.23
N THR A 187 8.51 20.33 -13.80
CA THR A 187 9.45 21.00 -14.71
C THR A 187 10.28 20.01 -15.54
N THR A 188 10.30 18.74 -15.12
CA THR A 188 11.01 17.63 -15.78
C THR A 188 10.07 16.68 -16.52
N VAL A 189 8.76 16.93 -16.51
CA VAL A 189 7.77 16.12 -17.21
C VAL A 189 7.40 16.80 -18.54
N GLU A 190 7.68 16.10 -19.64
CA GLU A 190 7.24 16.50 -20.96
C GLU A 190 5.83 15.98 -21.23
N ASP A 191 4.88 16.88 -21.40
CA ASP A 191 3.49 16.54 -21.66
C ASP A 191 2.88 17.48 -22.71
N PRO A 192 2.70 17.01 -23.96
CA PRO A 192 2.08 17.79 -25.03
C PRO A 192 0.63 18.20 -24.73
N LYS A 193 -0.01 17.51 -23.78
CA LYS A 193 -1.40 17.69 -23.40
C LYS A 193 -1.57 18.24 -21.98
N LYS A 194 -0.54 18.91 -21.45
CA LYS A 194 -0.57 19.45 -20.08
C LYS A 194 -1.77 20.37 -19.81
N ASP A 195 -2.23 21.08 -20.84
CA ASP A 195 -3.36 22.01 -20.73
C ASP A 195 -4.73 21.28 -20.65
N GLU A 196 -4.76 19.97 -20.92
CA GLU A 196 -5.96 19.14 -20.74
C GLU A 196 -6.19 18.77 -19.27
N TYR A 197 -5.24 19.02 -18.36
CA TYR A 197 -5.43 18.78 -16.94
C TYR A 197 -6.31 19.89 -16.35
N PRO A 198 -7.44 19.55 -15.71
CA PRO A 198 -8.48 20.53 -15.35
C PRO A 198 -8.10 21.43 -14.16
N ALA A 199 -6.98 21.15 -13.48
CA ALA A 199 -6.59 21.92 -12.30
C ALA A 199 -5.06 22.15 -12.27
N ASN A 200 -4.66 23.39 -11.99
CA ASN A 200 -3.26 23.76 -11.76
C ASN A 200 -3.02 23.97 -10.26
N ILE A 201 -3.38 22.94 -9.46
CA ILE A 201 -3.39 23.05 -8.00
C ILE A 201 -1.98 22.99 -7.42
N TYR A 202 -1.05 22.29 -8.08
CA TYR A 202 0.27 21.96 -7.54
C TYR A 202 1.42 22.70 -8.24
N TYR A 203 1.13 23.61 -9.14
CA TYR A 203 2.14 24.38 -9.90
C TYR A 203 3.18 23.46 -10.58
N ASN A 204 4.42 23.45 -10.07
CA ASN A 204 5.52 22.64 -10.58
C ASN A 204 5.71 21.32 -9.82
N SER A 205 4.75 20.90 -9.03
CA SER A 205 4.82 19.70 -8.22
C SER A 205 3.47 18.98 -8.26
N PHE A 206 3.46 17.66 -8.51
CA PHE A 206 2.23 16.86 -8.52
C PHE A 206 2.40 15.63 -7.61
N PRO A 207 1.46 15.38 -6.67
CA PRO A 207 1.52 14.20 -5.80
C PRO A 207 1.49 12.90 -6.60
N ILE A 208 2.42 12.00 -6.31
CA ILE A 208 2.51 10.67 -6.95
C ILE A 208 2.49 9.53 -5.93
N SER A 209 2.71 9.82 -4.65
CA SER A 209 2.51 8.88 -3.55
C SER A 209 2.10 9.62 -2.29
N TRP A 210 1.20 9.02 -1.52
CA TRP A 210 0.67 9.56 -0.27
C TRP A 210 0.17 8.47 0.66
N SER A 211 -0.09 8.88 1.90
CA SER A 211 -0.83 8.12 2.90
C SER A 211 -1.90 9.00 3.52
N HIS A 212 -2.91 8.43 4.09
CA HIS A 212 -3.88 9.12 4.94
C HIS A 212 -4.70 8.13 5.79
N GLN A 213 -5.48 8.66 6.71
CA GLN A 213 -6.54 7.93 7.36
C GLN A 213 -7.87 8.33 6.71
N PHE A 214 -8.68 7.35 6.39
CA PHE A 214 -9.98 7.60 5.79
C PHE A 214 -11.01 6.58 6.30
N ASP A 215 -12.15 7.09 6.77
CA ASP A 215 -13.33 6.31 7.17
C ASP A 215 -12.99 5.14 8.14
N GLY A 216 -12.05 5.37 9.07
CA GLY A 216 -11.59 4.42 10.09
C GLY A 216 -10.32 3.65 9.75
N GLY A 217 -9.98 3.46 8.48
CA GLY A 217 -8.81 2.70 8.02
C GLY A 217 -7.57 3.57 7.78
N ILE A 218 -6.43 2.90 7.58
CA ILE A 218 -5.19 3.53 7.13
C ILE A 218 -4.93 3.18 5.66
N GLN A 219 -4.45 4.16 4.90
CA GLN A 219 -4.30 4.00 3.46
C GLN A 219 -2.92 4.47 2.99
N TRP A 220 -2.37 3.78 2.00
CA TRP A 220 -1.18 4.18 1.25
C TRP A 220 -1.38 3.93 -0.25
N TYR A 221 -0.95 4.91 -1.06
CA TYR A 221 -0.98 4.80 -2.52
C TYR A 221 0.30 5.33 -3.17
N SER A 222 0.71 4.71 -4.27
CA SER A 222 1.75 5.21 -5.17
C SER A 222 1.31 5.04 -6.63
N SER A 223 1.44 6.07 -7.45
CA SER A 223 1.12 6.01 -8.88
C SER A 223 2.22 5.36 -9.72
N LEU A 224 3.39 5.09 -9.13
CA LEU A 224 4.52 4.45 -9.81
C LEU A 224 4.26 2.96 -10.07
N GLY A 225 4.98 2.37 -11.03
CA GLY A 225 5.01 0.93 -11.25
C GLY A 225 4.39 0.47 -12.57
N HIS A 226 4.45 1.31 -13.61
CA HIS A 226 3.95 0.93 -14.94
C HIS A 226 4.76 -0.21 -15.56
N SER A 227 6.08 -0.10 -15.58
CA SER A 227 6.92 -1.07 -16.30
C SER A 227 7.36 -2.24 -15.42
N ILE A 228 7.63 -3.40 -16.06
CA ILE A 228 8.18 -4.58 -15.40
C ILE A 228 9.55 -4.26 -14.75
N GLU A 229 10.36 -3.43 -15.40
CA GLU A 229 11.69 -3.04 -14.93
C GLU A 229 11.65 -2.24 -13.63
N ALA A 230 10.57 -1.48 -13.37
CA ALA A 230 10.41 -0.71 -12.14
C ALA A 230 10.54 -1.58 -10.89
N TYR A 231 10.01 -2.81 -10.94
CA TYR A 231 10.01 -3.74 -9.82
C TYR A 231 11.40 -4.30 -9.47
N ALA A 232 12.37 -4.21 -10.37
CA ALA A 232 13.77 -4.57 -10.12
C ALA A 232 14.58 -3.42 -9.49
N LEU A 233 14.06 -2.19 -9.48
CA LEU A 233 14.79 -1.02 -8.98
C LEU A 233 14.81 -1.00 -7.45
N PRO A 234 16.00 -0.91 -6.81
CA PRO A 234 16.09 -0.92 -5.34
C PRO A 234 15.31 0.21 -4.66
N LEU A 235 15.24 1.40 -5.25
CA LEU A 235 14.48 2.53 -4.68
C LEU A 235 12.99 2.26 -4.70
N TYR A 236 12.48 1.67 -5.79
CA TYR A 236 11.07 1.30 -5.89
C TYR A 236 10.71 0.18 -4.89
N GLN A 237 11.57 -0.85 -4.76
CA GLN A 237 11.36 -1.92 -3.77
C GLN A 237 11.36 -1.39 -2.33
N LYS A 238 12.25 -0.44 -1.99
CA LYS A 238 12.25 0.21 -0.68
C LYS A 238 10.96 0.99 -0.43
N HIS A 239 10.51 1.75 -1.42
CA HIS A 239 9.26 2.50 -1.35
C HIS A 239 8.06 1.58 -1.13
N LEU A 240 7.94 0.52 -1.91
CA LEU A 240 6.88 -0.47 -1.80
C LEU A 240 6.91 -1.21 -0.45
N LYS A 241 8.12 -1.64 0.00
CA LYS A 241 8.28 -2.30 1.31
C LYS A 241 7.80 -1.42 2.46
N GLY A 242 8.19 -0.14 2.47
CA GLY A 242 7.75 0.79 3.49
C GLY A 242 6.24 1.09 3.42
N GLY A 243 5.62 1.12 2.23
CA GLY A 243 4.18 1.22 2.07
C GLY A 243 3.43 0.02 2.66
N ILE A 244 3.93 -1.20 2.41
CA ILE A 244 3.38 -2.44 2.99
C ILE A 244 3.53 -2.45 4.52
N GLN A 245 4.71 -2.05 5.04
CA GLN A 245 4.92 -1.92 6.49
C GLN A 245 3.92 -0.95 7.12
N TYR A 246 3.69 0.20 6.47
CA TYR A 246 2.76 1.21 6.97
C TYR A 246 1.33 0.67 7.08
N ILE A 247 0.78 0.07 6.02
CA ILE A 247 -0.61 -0.41 6.04
C ILE A 247 -0.82 -1.62 6.96
N LEU A 248 0.24 -2.36 7.28
CA LEU A 248 0.21 -3.49 8.22
C LEU A 248 0.55 -3.06 9.66
N SER A 249 0.86 -1.76 9.88
CA SER A 249 1.31 -1.22 11.17
C SER A 249 2.50 -1.99 11.75
N LEU A 250 3.44 -2.41 10.89
CA LEU A 250 4.66 -3.09 11.31
C LEU A 250 5.68 -2.05 11.81
N GLU A 251 6.34 -2.37 12.91
CA GLU A 251 7.45 -1.56 13.41
C GLU A 251 8.63 -1.57 12.43
N ASN A 252 9.38 -0.44 12.36
CA ASN A 252 10.50 -0.21 11.45
C ASN A 252 11.85 -0.61 12.07
#